data_97f37eec7ecc592a94ce01bf4c06b2ee
#
_entry.id   97f37eec7ecc592a94ce01bf4c06b2ee
#
_cell.length_a   1.000
_cell.length_b   1.000
_cell.length_c   1.000
_cell.angle_alpha   90.00
_cell.angle_beta   90.00
_cell.angle_gamma   90.00
#
_symmetry.space_group_name_H-M   'P 1'
#
loop_
_entity.id
_entity.type
_entity.pdbx_description
1 polymer ?
#
loop_
_entity_poly.entity_id
_entity_poly.type
_entity_poly.pdbx_seq_one_letter_code
_entity_poly.pdbx_strand_id
1 'polypeptide(L)'
;DFHFQTGGYLTEGSARLYDVQVETLFMGAAGPMRRSALAPIAHFMAGRDQRQVTLVDVACGTGRFLRQVRLAYPAMRLKGVDLSRPYLDETRRQLHGLRGAELIEAPAERMPLDSASADIVTSIFLFHELPPEVRRAVTAEIARVLKPGGLLVFLDSLQMGDRPGWDGLIEAFPERFHEPYYRHYAIDDLEGIFTAAGLEPEMTTTPFLSKLMVRRKA
;
A
#
# COMPACT_ATOMS: atom_id res chain seq x y z
N ASP A 1 5.92 -9.75 13.71
CA ASP A 1 6.10 -10.95 12.87
C ASP A 1 4.99 -10.99 11.84
N PHE A 2 5.34 -10.79 10.58
CA PHE A 2 4.44 -10.87 9.44
C PHE A 2 4.12 -12.34 9.11
N HIS A 3 3.87 -12.72 7.87
CA HIS A 3 3.68 -14.13 7.56
C HIS A 3 4.96 -14.97 7.80
N PHE A 4 4.79 -16.25 8.08
CA PHE A 4 5.89 -17.13 8.43
C PHE A 4 6.65 -17.60 7.18
N GLN A 5 7.95 -17.27 7.09
CA GLN A 5 8.83 -17.89 6.09
C GLN A 5 10.21 -18.21 6.67
N THR A 6 10.86 -19.22 6.11
CA THR A 6 12.20 -19.64 6.53
C THR A 6 13.21 -18.50 6.33
N GLY A 7 13.96 -18.15 7.37
CA GLY A 7 14.95 -17.07 7.35
C GLY A 7 14.37 -15.68 7.64
N GLY A 8 13.04 -15.55 7.76
CA GLY A 8 12.35 -14.29 8.05
C GLY A 8 12.06 -13.45 6.80
N TYR A 9 10.98 -12.69 6.86
CA TYR A 9 10.45 -11.88 5.77
C TYR A 9 11.36 -10.70 5.38
N LEU A 10 12.07 -10.10 6.35
CA LEU A 10 12.86 -8.89 6.15
C LEU A 10 14.31 -9.15 5.67
N THR A 11 14.58 -10.29 5.04
CA THR A 11 15.91 -10.67 4.56
C THR A 11 16.15 -10.27 3.10
N GLU A 12 17.42 -10.21 2.67
CA GLU A 12 17.76 -9.98 1.25
C GLU A 12 17.20 -11.07 0.33
N GLY A 13 17.22 -12.32 0.77
CA GLY A 13 16.67 -13.45 0.01
C GLY A 13 15.17 -13.29 -0.22
N SER A 14 14.43 -12.89 0.83
CA SER A 14 13.02 -12.57 0.72
C SER A 14 12.77 -11.43 -0.27
N ALA A 15 13.46 -10.30 -0.12
CA ALA A 15 13.28 -9.13 -0.97
C ALA A 15 13.51 -9.44 -2.47
N ARG A 16 14.48 -10.29 -2.80
CA ARG A 16 14.77 -10.68 -4.18
C ARG A 16 13.70 -11.59 -4.79
N LEU A 17 13.11 -12.47 -3.99
CA LEU A 17 12.13 -13.46 -4.46
C LEU A 17 10.69 -12.96 -4.38
N TYR A 18 10.43 -11.95 -3.58
CA TYR A 18 9.09 -11.45 -3.27
C TYR A 18 8.23 -11.21 -4.50
N ASP A 19 8.75 -10.47 -5.47
CA ASP A 19 8.01 -10.13 -6.68
C ASP A 19 7.59 -11.37 -7.49
N VAL A 20 8.48 -12.36 -7.60
CA VAL A 20 8.20 -13.60 -8.32
C VAL A 20 7.16 -14.43 -7.55
N GLN A 21 7.30 -14.50 -6.23
CA GLN A 21 6.36 -15.22 -5.37
C GLN A 21 4.95 -14.62 -5.47
N VAL A 22 4.82 -13.30 -5.34
CA VAL A 22 3.53 -12.60 -5.40
C VAL A 22 2.90 -12.68 -6.81
N GLU A 23 3.69 -12.52 -7.89
CA GLU A 23 3.16 -12.68 -9.25
C GLU A 23 2.71 -14.14 -9.51
N THR A 24 3.43 -15.12 -8.98
CA THR A 24 3.04 -16.54 -9.09
C THR A 24 1.75 -16.81 -8.31
N LEU A 25 1.65 -16.32 -7.08
CA LEU A 25 0.48 -16.46 -6.22
C LEU A 25 -0.79 -15.91 -6.90
N PHE A 26 -0.68 -14.74 -7.51
CA PHE A 26 -1.80 -14.07 -8.18
C PHE A 26 -1.87 -14.34 -9.69
N MET A 27 -1.18 -15.39 -10.19
CA MET A 27 -1.20 -15.81 -11.59
C MET A 27 -0.96 -14.65 -12.58
N GLY A 28 -0.05 -13.74 -12.24
CA GLY A 28 0.28 -12.54 -13.03
C GLY A 28 -0.64 -11.34 -12.80
N ALA A 29 -1.63 -11.43 -11.92
CA ALA A 29 -2.56 -10.33 -11.66
C ALA A 29 -2.03 -9.28 -10.67
N ALA A 30 -0.94 -9.54 -9.96
CA ALA A 30 -0.40 -8.60 -8.96
C ALA A 30 -0.01 -7.24 -9.58
N GLY A 31 0.63 -7.24 -10.73
CA GLY A 31 0.95 -6.03 -11.49
C GLY A 31 -0.30 -5.24 -11.92
N PRO A 32 -1.30 -5.86 -12.57
CA PRO A 32 -2.60 -5.23 -12.85
C PRO A 32 -3.33 -4.69 -11.63
N MET A 33 -3.37 -5.42 -10.50
CA MET A 33 -3.97 -4.95 -9.25
C MET A 33 -3.29 -3.65 -8.78
N ARG A 34 -1.96 -3.63 -8.69
CA ARG A 34 -1.21 -2.40 -8.33
C ARG A 34 -1.50 -1.24 -9.29
N ARG A 35 -1.56 -1.50 -10.59
CA ARG A 35 -1.86 -0.46 -11.59
C ARG A 35 -3.26 0.15 -11.44
N SER A 36 -4.23 -0.57 -10.87
CA SER A 36 -5.56 -0.01 -10.63
C SER A 36 -5.52 1.23 -9.71
N ALA A 37 -4.53 1.29 -8.81
CA ALA A 37 -4.32 2.45 -7.94
C ALA A 37 -3.82 3.70 -8.68
N LEU A 38 -3.35 3.58 -9.93
CA LEU A 38 -2.97 4.75 -10.74
C LEU A 38 -4.18 5.56 -11.22
N ALA A 39 -5.34 4.95 -11.40
CA ALA A 39 -6.53 5.64 -11.91
C ALA A 39 -7.00 6.79 -10.98
N PRO A 40 -7.21 6.59 -9.67
CA PRO A 40 -7.54 7.67 -8.76
C PRO A 40 -6.42 8.71 -8.64
N ILE A 41 -5.14 8.29 -8.72
CA ILE A 41 -4.02 9.23 -8.76
C ILE A 41 -4.10 10.10 -10.02
N ALA A 42 -4.39 9.52 -11.18
CA ALA A 42 -4.53 10.28 -12.42
C ALA A 42 -5.69 11.30 -12.35
N HIS A 43 -6.80 10.91 -11.73
CA HIS A 43 -7.91 11.82 -11.49
C HIS A 43 -7.51 12.99 -10.57
N PHE A 44 -6.82 12.68 -9.47
CA PHE A 44 -6.29 13.71 -8.55
C PHE A 44 -5.31 14.64 -9.26
N MET A 45 -4.48 14.12 -10.16
CA MET A 45 -3.45 14.88 -10.89
C MET A 45 -3.99 15.77 -12.01
N ALA A 46 -5.25 15.62 -12.39
CA ALA A 46 -5.84 16.42 -13.46
C ALA A 46 -5.67 17.93 -13.21
N GLY A 47 -5.01 18.62 -14.11
CA GLY A 47 -4.71 20.06 -14.02
C GLY A 47 -3.63 20.47 -13.01
N ARG A 48 -2.96 19.53 -12.34
CA ARG A 48 -1.89 19.83 -11.37
C ARG A 48 -0.49 19.68 -11.97
N ASP A 49 0.43 20.55 -11.57
CA ASP A 49 1.86 20.37 -11.89
C ASP A 49 2.45 19.26 -11.00
N GLN A 50 2.87 18.17 -11.61
CA GLN A 50 3.45 17.02 -10.91
C GLN A 50 4.68 17.37 -10.06
N ARG A 51 5.42 18.46 -10.37
CA ARG A 51 6.61 18.90 -9.60
C ARG A 51 6.23 19.43 -8.22
N GLN A 52 4.98 19.83 -8.03
CA GLN A 52 4.47 20.38 -6.77
C GLN A 52 3.77 19.33 -5.91
N VAL A 53 3.54 18.14 -6.45
CA VAL A 53 2.85 17.04 -5.78
C VAL A 53 3.86 16.09 -5.16
N THR A 54 3.65 15.76 -3.89
CA THR A 54 4.41 14.75 -3.13
C THR A 54 3.53 13.53 -2.90
N LEU A 55 4.00 12.36 -3.33
CA LEU A 55 3.39 11.07 -3.03
C LEU A 55 4.29 10.30 -2.06
N VAL A 56 3.68 9.77 -1.00
CA VAL A 56 4.31 8.86 -0.04
C VAL A 56 3.68 7.47 -0.20
N ASP A 57 4.51 6.46 -0.48
CA ASP A 57 4.11 5.04 -0.53
C ASP A 57 4.50 4.37 0.77
N VAL A 58 3.51 3.95 1.56
CA VAL A 58 3.67 3.37 2.90
C VAL A 58 3.81 1.86 2.77
N ALA A 59 4.87 1.30 3.35
CA ALA A 59 5.33 -0.07 3.14
C ALA A 59 5.57 -0.34 1.64
N CYS A 60 6.45 0.47 1.04
CA CYS A 60 6.67 0.46 -0.42
C CYS A 60 7.31 -0.84 -0.95
N GLY A 61 7.77 -1.72 -0.06
CA GLY A 61 8.31 -3.03 -0.38
C GLY A 61 9.48 -2.95 -1.37
N THR A 62 9.40 -3.71 -2.45
CA THR A 62 10.39 -3.73 -3.54
C THR A 62 10.27 -2.54 -4.51
N GLY A 63 9.34 -1.59 -4.27
CA GLY A 63 9.17 -0.39 -5.08
C GLY A 63 8.45 -0.58 -6.41
N ARG A 64 7.77 -1.71 -6.61
CA ARG A 64 7.02 -1.99 -7.85
C ARG A 64 5.98 -0.90 -8.14
N PHE A 65 5.24 -0.47 -7.13
CA PHE A 65 4.25 0.59 -7.31
C PHE A 65 4.91 1.95 -7.51
N LEU A 66 5.93 2.30 -6.73
CA LEU A 66 6.70 3.53 -6.93
C LEU A 66 7.26 3.63 -8.37
N ARG A 67 7.72 2.51 -8.94
CA ARG A 67 8.18 2.48 -10.34
C ARG A 67 7.04 2.77 -11.32
N GLN A 68 5.84 2.22 -11.10
CA GLN A 68 4.67 2.50 -11.93
C GLN A 68 4.28 3.99 -11.86
N VAL A 69 4.26 4.57 -10.66
CA VAL A 69 4.01 6.00 -10.46
C VAL A 69 5.08 6.85 -11.14
N ARG A 70 6.37 6.49 -11.01
CA ARG A 70 7.48 7.21 -11.63
C ARG A 70 7.42 7.21 -13.15
N LEU A 71 6.99 6.11 -13.76
CA LEU A 71 6.79 6.03 -15.21
C LEU A 71 5.61 6.89 -15.68
N ALA A 72 4.54 6.97 -14.90
CA ALA A 72 3.38 7.81 -15.20
C ALA A 72 3.64 9.30 -14.92
N TYR A 73 4.41 9.61 -13.88
CA TYR A 73 4.69 10.97 -13.41
C TYR A 73 6.19 11.19 -13.16
N PRO A 74 6.98 11.40 -14.21
CA PRO A 74 8.44 11.45 -14.10
C PRO A 74 8.99 12.54 -13.19
N ALA A 75 8.26 13.65 -12.99
CA ALA A 75 8.71 14.78 -12.18
C ALA A 75 8.10 14.86 -10.78
N MET A 76 7.13 13.99 -10.44
CA MET A 76 6.50 13.94 -9.11
C MET A 76 7.53 13.67 -8.01
N ARG A 77 7.35 14.28 -6.84
CA ARG A 77 8.17 14.00 -5.66
C ARG A 77 7.68 12.71 -5.04
N LEU A 78 8.52 11.67 -5.06
CA LEU A 78 8.17 10.35 -4.51
C LEU A 78 8.98 10.09 -3.26
N LYS A 79 8.29 9.60 -2.23
CA LYS A 79 8.89 9.03 -1.01
C LYS A 79 8.38 7.60 -0.84
N GLY A 80 9.25 6.70 -0.44
CA GLY A 80 8.91 5.33 -0.07
C GLY A 80 9.31 5.10 1.38
N VAL A 81 8.38 4.63 2.20
CA VAL A 81 8.64 4.24 3.59
C VAL A 81 8.52 2.73 3.68
N ASP A 82 9.51 2.07 4.26
CA ASP A 82 9.47 0.64 4.54
C ASP A 82 10.29 0.31 5.79
N LEU A 83 9.89 -0.71 6.53
CA LEU A 83 10.60 -1.17 7.71
C LEU A 83 11.90 -1.92 7.36
N SER A 84 11.97 -2.49 6.15
CA SER A 84 13.02 -3.40 5.72
C SER A 84 14.05 -2.71 4.84
N ARG A 85 15.27 -2.57 5.34
CA ARG A 85 16.40 -2.09 4.54
C ARG A 85 16.64 -2.90 3.26
N PRO A 86 16.63 -4.24 3.29
CA PRO A 86 16.75 -5.05 2.07
C PRO A 86 15.68 -4.74 1.01
N TYR A 87 14.44 -4.49 1.41
CA TYR A 87 13.37 -4.11 0.48
C TYR A 87 13.59 -2.71 -0.10
N LEU A 88 14.06 -1.76 0.70
CA LEU A 88 14.45 -0.44 0.20
C LEU A 88 15.63 -0.49 -0.79
N ASP A 89 16.58 -1.40 -0.58
CA ASP A 89 17.68 -1.61 -1.51
C ASP A 89 17.18 -2.21 -2.83
N GLU A 90 16.18 -3.10 -2.80
CA GLU A 90 15.50 -3.58 -4.01
C GLU A 90 14.73 -2.44 -4.70
N THR A 91 14.05 -1.56 -3.95
CA THR A 91 13.39 -0.37 -4.50
C THR A 91 14.39 0.52 -5.25
N ARG A 92 15.61 0.71 -4.74
CA ARG A 92 16.67 1.45 -5.48
C ARG A 92 17.01 0.78 -6.80
N ARG A 93 17.12 -0.56 -6.81
CA ARG A 93 17.36 -1.33 -8.04
C ARG A 93 16.20 -1.17 -9.04
N GLN A 94 14.96 -1.26 -8.58
CA GLN A 94 13.76 -1.09 -9.42
C GLN A 94 13.65 0.31 -10.04
N LEU A 95 14.17 1.33 -9.37
CA LEU A 95 14.20 2.71 -9.87
C LEU A 95 15.47 3.06 -10.64
N HIS A 96 16.40 2.12 -10.83
CA HIS A 96 17.63 2.36 -11.57
C HIS A 96 17.34 2.89 -12.99
N GLY A 97 18.05 3.92 -13.40
CA GLY A 97 17.84 4.59 -14.70
C GLY A 97 16.65 5.56 -14.74
N LEU A 98 15.87 5.68 -13.66
CA LEU A 98 14.80 6.65 -13.50
C LEU A 98 15.18 7.69 -12.43
N ARG A 99 14.43 8.80 -12.36
CA ARG A 99 14.56 9.72 -11.22
C ARG A 99 14.21 8.95 -9.93
N GLY A 100 15.10 8.95 -8.96
CA GLY A 100 14.93 8.25 -7.71
C GLY A 100 13.76 8.75 -6.86
N ALA A 101 13.46 8.01 -5.80
CA ALA A 101 12.58 8.41 -4.71
C ALA A 101 13.43 8.61 -3.43
N GLU A 102 12.95 9.43 -2.51
CA GLU A 102 13.45 9.47 -1.14
C GLU A 102 12.98 8.19 -0.44
N LEU A 103 13.92 7.36 0.03
CA LEU A 103 13.62 6.07 0.67
C LEU A 103 13.95 6.16 2.16
N ILE A 104 12.98 5.85 2.99
CA ILE A 104 12.99 6.05 4.44
C ILE A 104 12.78 4.72 5.13
N GLU A 105 13.73 4.30 5.94
CA GLU A 105 13.62 3.11 6.79
C GLU A 105 12.90 3.49 8.09
N ALA A 106 11.63 3.12 8.19
CA ALA A 106 10.81 3.43 9.36
C ALA A 106 9.57 2.53 9.43
N PRO A 107 9.01 2.32 10.63
CA PRO A 107 7.71 1.67 10.78
C PRO A 107 6.58 2.57 10.29
N ALA A 108 5.56 1.96 9.68
CA ALA A 108 4.44 2.68 9.06
C ALA A 108 3.59 3.47 10.07
N GLU A 109 3.55 3.02 11.34
CA GLU A 109 2.83 3.68 12.44
C GLU A 109 3.57 4.89 13.03
N ARG A 110 4.82 5.16 12.59
CA ARG A 110 5.61 6.30 13.05
C ARG A 110 6.62 6.73 11.98
N MET A 111 6.14 7.37 10.96
CA MET A 111 6.97 7.86 9.85
C MET A 111 7.69 9.17 10.24
N PRO A 112 9.00 9.32 9.97
CA PRO A 112 9.74 10.57 10.21
C PRO A 112 9.42 11.61 9.12
N LEU A 113 8.15 11.93 8.97
CA LEU A 113 7.61 12.90 8.03
C LEU A 113 6.82 13.96 8.78
N ASP A 114 6.89 15.19 8.30
CA ASP A 114 6.11 16.29 8.86
C ASP A 114 4.59 16.07 8.66
N SER A 115 3.80 16.57 9.58
CA SER A 115 2.35 16.63 9.42
C SER A 115 1.98 17.46 8.18
N ALA A 116 0.92 17.06 7.47
CA ALA A 116 0.44 17.75 6.28
C ALA A 116 1.52 18.00 5.22
N SER A 117 2.41 17.02 4.98
CA SER A 117 3.54 17.10 4.03
C SER A 117 3.28 16.38 2.70
N ALA A 118 2.31 15.46 2.64
CA ALA A 118 1.99 14.68 1.45
C ALA A 118 0.66 15.10 0.82
N ASP A 119 0.64 15.19 -0.50
CA ASP A 119 -0.58 15.40 -1.29
C ASP A 119 -1.32 14.10 -1.55
N ILE A 120 -0.56 13.00 -1.71
CA ILE A 120 -1.07 11.65 -1.92
C ILE A 120 -0.31 10.70 -0.98
N VAL A 121 -1.04 9.82 -0.31
CA VAL A 121 -0.48 8.67 0.38
C VAL A 121 -1.05 7.40 -0.25
N THR A 122 -0.18 6.43 -0.50
CA THR A 122 -0.57 5.10 -0.97
C THR A 122 -0.22 4.04 0.06
N SER A 123 -1.06 3.02 0.20
CA SER A 123 -0.81 1.81 0.99
C SER A 123 -1.27 0.62 0.15
N ILE A 124 -0.32 -0.21 -0.26
CA ILE A 124 -0.54 -1.29 -1.22
C ILE A 124 -0.16 -2.63 -0.59
N PHE A 125 -1.15 -3.45 -0.26
CA PHE A 125 -0.98 -4.78 0.34
C PHE A 125 -0.19 -4.76 1.66
N LEU A 126 -0.65 -3.95 2.62
CA LEU A 126 -0.05 -3.83 3.95
C LEU A 126 -0.98 -4.30 5.07
N PHE A 127 -2.26 -3.88 5.04
CA PHE A 127 -3.13 -3.97 6.22
C PHE A 127 -3.48 -5.41 6.61
N HIS A 128 -3.54 -6.34 5.66
CA HIS A 128 -3.76 -7.75 5.95
C HIS A 128 -2.60 -8.39 6.76
N GLU A 129 -1.41 -7.79 6.72
CA GLU A 129 -0.22 -8.20 7.47
C GLU A 129 -0.15 -7.60 8.89
N LEU A 130 -1.03 -6.66 9.24
CA LEU A 130 -0.94 -5.89 10.48
C LEU A 130 -1.94 -6.38 11.54
N PRO A 131 -1.53 -6.38 12.84
CA PRO A 131 -2.47 -6.48 13.94
C PRO A 131 -3.52 -5.36 13.92
N PRO A 132 -4.72 -5.58 14.50
CA PRO A 132 -5.81 -4.59 14.48
C PRO A 132 -5.45 -3.22 15.03
N GLU A 133 -4.72 -3.19 16.15
CA GLU A 133 -4.26 -1.96 16.79
C GLU A 133 -3.24 -1.20 15.92
N VAL A 134 -2.37 -1.94 15.22
CA VAL A 134 -1.37 -1.34 14.32
C VAL A 134 -2.04 -0.76 13.08
N ARG A 135 -3.09 -1.39 12.52
CA ARG A 135 -3.88 -0.80 11.42
C ARG A 135 -4.41 0.58 11.78
N ARG A 136 -4.94 0.74 13.01
CA ARG A 136 -5.45 2.03 13.51
C ARG A 136 -4.34 3.05 13.68
N ALA A 137 -3.19 2.64 14.23
CA ALA A 137 -2.03 3.50 14.38
C ALA A 137 -1.48 3.97 13.02
N VAL A 138 -1.35 3.05 12.05
CA VAL A 138 -0.93 3.38 10.67
C VAL A 138 -1.94 4.31 10.01
N THR A 139 -3.24 4.09 10.19
CA THR A 139 -4.28 4.97 9.64
C THR A 139 -4.17 6.39 10.21
N ALA A 140 -3.99 6.53 11.52
CA ALA A 140 -3.80 7.83 12.17
C ALA A 140 -2.53 8.53 11.65
N GLU A 141 -1.45 7.79 11.44
CA GLU A 141 -0.20 8.32 10.91
C GLU A 141 -0.31 8.74 9.44
N ILE A 142 -1.00 7.97 8.60
CA ILE A 142 -1.36 8.35 7.22
C ILE A 142 -2.16 9.66 7.23
N ALA A 143 -3.18 9.74 8.08
CA ALA A 143 -4.00 10.94 8.20
C ALA A 143 -3.20 12.16 8.68
N ARG A 144 -2.22 11.97 9.59
CA ARG A 144 -1.32 13.03 10.04
C ARG A 144 -0.44 13.58 8.91
N VAL A 145 0.12 12.69 8.09
CA VAL A 145 1.04 13.04 7.00
C VAL A 145 0.31 13.68 5.82
N LEU A 146 -0.93 13.29 5.55
CA LEU A 146 -1.74 13.88 4.49
C LEU A 146 -2.07 15.34 4.77
N LYS A 147 -1.95 16.18 3.75
CA LYS A 147 -2.49 17.55 3.74
C LYS A 147 -4.02 17.54 3.78
N PRO A 148 -4.68 18.57 4.32
CA PRO A 148 -6.11 18.78 4.09
C PRO A 148 -6.42 18.74 2.59
N GLY A 149 -7.46 18.00 2.18
CA GLY A 149 -7.79 17.75 0.78
C GLY A 149 -6.86 16.74 0.08
N GLY A 150 -5.88 16.16 0.77
CA GLY A 150 -4.99 15.12 0.24
C GLY A 150 -5.70 13.79 0.03
N LEU A 151 -5.11 12.93 -0.79
CA LEU A 151 -5.69 11.66 -1.23
C LEU A 151 -5.00 10.46 -0.57
N LEU A 152 -5.76 9.59 0.07
CA LEU A 152 -5.34 8.22 0.37
C LEU A 152 -5.82 7.31 -0.76
N VAL A 153 -4.90 6.54 -1.33
CA VAL A 153 -5.20 5.41 -2.22
C VAL A 153 -4.78 4.13 -1.52
N PHE A 154 -5.74 3.41 -1.02
CA PHE A 154 -5.57 2.15 -0.32
C PHE A 154 -5.93 0.99 -1.24
N LEU A 155 -5.03 0.03 -1.42
CA LEU A 155 -5.27 -1.20 -2.16
C LEU A 155 -4.81 -2.37 -1.32
N ASP A 156 -5.71 -3.31 -1.03
CA ASP A 156 -5.38 -4.48 -0.24
C ASP A 156 -6.20 -5.70 -0.67
N SER A 157 -6.05 -6.81 0.01
CA SER A 157 -6.84 -8.02 -0.22
C SER A 157 -8.34 -7.77 -0.07
N LEU A 158 -9.14 -8.61 -0.70
CA LEU A 158 -10.59 -8.64 -0.49
C LEU A 158 -10.92 -8.96 0.98
N GLN A 159 -12.03 -8.41 1.46
CA GLN A 159 -12.65 -8.75 2.74
C GLN A 159 -13.90 -9.62 2.51
N MET A 160 -14.40 -10.23 3.58
CA MET A 160 -15.66 -10.99 3.56
C MET A 160 -16.79 -10.11 3.03
N GLY A 161 -17.60 -10.67 2.12
CA GLY A 161 -18.73 -9.97 1.50
C GLY A 161 -18.37 -9.00 0.36
N ASP A 162 -17.10 -8.70 0.12
CA ASP A 162 -16.69 -7.80 -1.00
C ASP A 162 -17.07 -8.36 -2.37
N ARG A 163 -17.12 -9.69 -2.50
CA ARG A 163 -17.44 -10.36 -3.76
C ARG A 163 -18.28 -11.62 -3.52
N PRO A 164 -19.50 -11.70 -4.06
CA PRO A 164 -20.33 -12.90 -3.94
C PRO A 164 -19.59 -14.17 -4.40
N GLY A 165 -19.63 -15.23 -3.58
CA GLY A 165 -19.03 -16.54 -3.90
C GLY A 165 -17.52 -16.65 -3.62
N TRP A 166 -16.86 -15.60 -3.13
CA TRP A 166 -15.41 -15.61 -2.84
C TRP A 166 -15.08 -15.82 -1.36
N ASP A 167 -16.06 -15.75 -0.47
CA ASP A 167 -15.85 -15.82 0.98
C ASP A 167 -15.13 -17.11 1.43
N GLY A 168 -15.48 -18.26 0.86
CA GLY A 168 -14.78 -19.52 1.17
C GLY A 168 -13.31 -19.54 0.77
N LEU A 169 -12.92 -18.80 -0.27
CA LEU A 169 -11.50 -18.63 -0.65
C LEU A 169 -10.78 -17.71 0.35
N ILE A 170 -11.44 -16.64 0.78
CA ILE A 170 -10.91 -15.68 1.77
C ILE A 170 -10.73 -16.38 3.12
N GLU A 171 -11.68 -17.20 3.55
CA GLU A 171 -11.58 -18.00 4.79
C GLU A 171 -10.42 -18.99 4.77
N ALA A 172 -10.17 -19.64 3.64
CA ALA A 172 -9.11 -20.65 3.49
C ALA A 172 -7.71 -20.03 3.32
N PHE A 173 -7.61 -18.75 2.95
CA PHE A 173 -6.36 -18.09 2.62
C PHE A 173 -5.34 -18.09 3.77
N PRO A 174 -5.69 -17.71 5.02
CA PRO A 174 -4.73 -17.63 6.13
C PRO A 174 -4.06 -18.96 6.47
N GLU A 175 -4.79 -20.07 6.32
CA GLU A 175 -4.24 -21.41 6.59
C GLU A 175 -3.26 -21.86 5.51
N ARG A 176 -3.55 -21.51 4.27
CA ARG A 176 -2.70 -21.91 3.11
C ARG A 176 -1.41 -21.12 3.01
N PHE A 177 -1.44 -19.83 3.42
CA PHE A 177 -0.32 -18.90 3.22
C PHE A 177 0.31 -18.43 4.53
N HIS A 178 -0.14 -18.97 5.68
CA HIS A 178 0.41 -18.64 7.02
C HIS A 178 0.34 -17.15 7.35
N GLU A 179 -0.82 -16.54 7.08
CA GLU A 179 -1.11 -15.13 7.30
C GLU A 179 -1.81 -14.92 8.65
N PRO A 180 -1.09 -14.62 9.75
CA PRO A 180 -1.64 -14.68 11.10
C PRO A 180 -2.72 -13.62 11.37
N TYR A 181 -2.65 -12.48 10.69
CA TYR A 181 -3.57 -11.35 10.91
C TYR A 181 -4.68 -11.24 9.86
N TYR A 182 -4.62 -12.07 8.81
CA TYR A 182 -5.56 -11.99 7.69
C TYR A 182 -7.00 -12.29 8.09
N ARG A 183 -7.25 -13.25 8.99
CA ARG A 183 -8.61 -13.56 9.44
C ARG A 183 -9.31 -12.36 10.07
N HIS A 184 -8.57 -11.60 10.90
CA HIS A 184 -9.11 -10.40 11.50
C HIS A 184 -9.25 -9.27 10.47
N TYR A 185 -8.29 -9.15 9.54
CA TYR A 185 -8.38 -8.18 8.45
C TYR A 185 -9.64 -8.42 7.59
N ALA A 186 -9.94 -9.67 7.28
CA ALA A 186 -11.06 -10.05 6.41
C ALA A 186 -12.43 -9.59 6.92
N ILE A 187 -12.56 -9.31 8.23
CA ILE A 187 -13.79 -8.86 8.88
C ILE A 187 -13.67 -7.51 9.57
N ASP A 188 -12.51 -6.84 9.50
CA ASP A 188 -12.28 -5.55 10.15
C ASP A 188 -13.06 -4.43 9.45
N ASP A 189 -13.57 -3.46 10.21
CA ASP A 189 -14.28 -2.30 9.67
C ASP A 189 -13.31 -1.24 9.16
N LEU A 190 -12.76 -1.45 7.97
CA LEU A 190 -11.84 -0.49 7.34
C LEU A 190 -12.52 0.86 7.06
N GLU A 191 -13.81 0.86 6.71
CA GLU A 191 -14.58 2.09 6.49
C GLU A 191 -14.61 2.95 7.76
N GLY A 192 -14.97 2.35 8.89
CA GLY A 192 -15.00 3.01 10.19
C GLY A 192 -13.62 3.47 10.65
N ILE A 193 -12.57 2.65 10.43
CA ILE A 193 -11.18 3.00 10.78
C ILE A 193 -10.73 4.25 10.03
N PHE A 194 -10.96 4.34 8.72
CA PHE A 194 -10.57 5.49 7.92
C PHE A 194 -11.39 6.74 8.26
N THR A 195 -12.70 6.59 8.39
CA THR A 195 -13.60 7.72 8.73
C THR A 195 -13.27 8.30 10.12
N ALA A 196 -12.99 7.44 11.11
CA ALA A 196 -12.59 7.89 12.45
C ALA A 196 -11.28 8.70 12.45
N ALA A 197 -10.42 8.51 11.45
CA ALA A 197 -9.19 9.27 11.27
C ALA A 197 -9.38 10.55 10.41
N GLY A 198 -10.62 10.89 10.02
CA GLY A 198 -10.92 12.03 9.16
C GLY A 198 -10.56 11.81 7.69
N LEU A 199 -10.61 10.55 7.25
CA LEU A 199 -10.40 10.15 5.86
C LEU A 199 -11.76 9.78 5.24
N GLU A 200 -12.39 10.76 4.60
CA GLU A 200 -13.74 10.65 4.05
C GLU A 200 -13.80 9.75 2.80
N PRO A 201 -14.85 8.95 2.61
CA PRO A 201 -14.99 8.05 1.49
C PRO A 201 -15.18 8.79 0.16
N GLU A 202 -14.45 8.38 -0.86
CA GLU A 202 -14.59 8.89 -2.24
C GLU A 202 -15.00 7.78 -3.21
N MET A 203 -14.35 6.61 -3.10
CA MET A 203 -14.61 5.48 -3.99
C MET A 203 -14.19 4.17 -3.33
N THR A 204 -14.95 3.11 -3.55
CA THR A 204 -14.55 1.74 -3.24
C THR A 204 -14.87 0.84 -4.43
N THR A 205 -13.89 0.04 -4.88
CA THR A 205 -14.04 -0.93 -5.97
C THR A 205 -13.24 -2.20 -5.68
N THR A 206 -13.52 -3.28 -6.39
CA THR A 206 -12.84 -4.57 -6.21
C THR A 206 -12.15 -5.03 -7.49
N PRO A 207 -11.01 -4.40 -7.88
CA PRO A 207 -10.28 -4.80 -9.09
C PRO A 207 -9.58 -6.14 -8.90
N PHE A 208 -9.85 -7.10 -9.78
CA PHE A 208 -9.29 -8.46 -9.73
C PHE A 208 -9.55 -9.15 -8.38
N LEU A 209 -8.51 -9.43 -7.60
CA LEU A 209 -8.52 -10.09 -6.29
C LEU A 209 -8.22 -9.13 -5.14
N SER A 210 -8.50 -7.86 -5.32
CA SER A 210 -8.16 -6.81 -4.36
C SER A 210 -9.31 -5.84 -4.15
N LYS A 211 -9.26 -5.11 -3.04
CA LYS A 211 -10.15 -4.01 -2.66
C LYS A 211 -9.38 -2.69 -2.78
N LEU A 212 -9.88 -1.80 -3.61
CA LEU A 212 -9.36 -0.45 -3.78
C LEU A 212 -10.30 0.54 -3.11
N MET A 213 -9.79 1.27 -2.12
CA MET A 213 -10.53 2.33 -1.42
C MET A 213 -9.79 3.65 -1.61
N VAL A 214 -10.51 4.66 -2.02
CA VAL A 214 -10.00 6.04 -2.16
C VAL A 214 -10.65 6.91 -1.11
N ARG A 215 -9.84 7.68 -0.39
CA ARG A 215 -10.27 8.51 0.72
C ARG A 215 -9.71 9.92 0.59
N ARG A 216 -10.46 10.90 1.05
CA ARG A 216 -10.06 12.30 1.08
C ARG A 216 -9.82 12.75 2.51
N LYS A 217 -8.68 13.38 2.79
CA LYS A 217 -8.46 14.01 4.08
C LYS A 217 -9.37 15.23 4.23
N ALA A 218 -10.18 15.26 5.28
CA ALA A 218 -11.00 16.42 5.65
C ALA A 218 -10.17 17.67 5.94
#